data_755c03213e4ae4ebc71cefcc8bb9ff42
#
_entry.id   755c03213e4ae4ebc71cefcc8bb9ff42
#
_cell.length_a   1.000
_cell.length_b   1.000
_cell.length_c   1.000
_cell.angle_alpha   90.00
_cell.angle_beta   90.00
_cell.angle_gamma   90.00
#
_symmetry.space_group_name_H-M   'P 1'
#
loop_
_entity.id
_entity.type
_entity.pdbx_description
1 polymer ?
#
loop_
_entity_poly.entity_id
_entity_poly.type
_entity_poly.pdbx_seq_one_letter_code
_entity_poly.pdbx_strand_id
1 'polypeptide(L)'
;MGLIKKYMQLLKVFFSKWKLYGFSVAFYSIVFPFHHLFSFLKPFLGVKKHGAIFRYLIKHYTDIIDRFAKENVKPESAIDPKSTIWVCWWDGYEAMPPLVKVCYKSITKYACTHPVELITKHNFKDFISIPEHVLKKVETGIMTVTHFSNMVRANLLYEHGGIWMDATILVTQDISLGNMPFYTLKAPASKSSAVSLARFAGLSNRSACIHDGTNPQTSRWSGFLLAGTKHSIVFDYMREILYAYWKDHDNQIDYVLYDYTIALGYEYISVFKELVDNVPCSDVEKFVLEKNLNKEFSEESFEQYRKTPFHKLTWKSKFATHTKDGKLTIYGYLLESESK
;
A
#
# COMPACT_ATOMS: atom_id res chain seq x y z
N MET A 1 27.18 -8.34 25.42
CA MET A 1 27.17 -9.08 24.12
C MET A 1 26.08 -8.61 23.14
N GLY A 2 24.90 -8.18 23.58
CA GLY A 2 23.79 -7.72 22.71
C GLY A 2 24.04 -6.42 21.93
N LEU A 3 24.68 -5.43 22.56
CA LEU A 3 24.89 -4.10 21.96
C LEU A 3 25.87 -4.15 20.79
N ILE A 4 27.01 -4.80 20.96
CA ILE A 4 28.03 -4.98 19.94
C ILE A 4 27.48 -5.70 18.70
N LYS A 5 26.68 -6.76 18.93
CA LYS A 5 26.02 -7.52 17.85
C LYS A 5 25.05 -6.64 17.07
N LYS A 6 24.29 -5.76 17.76
CA LYS A 6 23.38 -4.80 17.14
C LYS A 6 24.12 -3.77 16.29
N TYR A 7 25.23 -3.21 16.77
CA TYR A 7 26.06 -2.27 15.99
C TYR A 7 26.69 -2.93 14.78
N MET A 8 27.21 -4.14 14.92
CA MET A 8 27.76 -4.89 13.78
C MET A 8 26.69 -5.16 12.69
N GLN A 9 25.47 -5.46 13.11
CA GLN A 9 24.35 -5.65 12.17
C GLN A 9 23.98 -4.36 11.44
N LEU A 10 23.94 -3.23 12.14
CA LEU A 10 23.72 -1.91 11.52
C LEU A 10 24.81 -1.56 10.51
N LEU A 11 26.08 -1.80 10.83
CA LEU A 11 27.18 -1.59 9.91
C LEU A 11 27.07 -2.48 8.66
N LYS A 12 26.73 -3.76 8.83
CA LYS A 12 26.51 -4.66 7.68
C LYS A 12 25.39 -4.14 6.77
N VAL A 13 24.26 -3.71 7.36
CA VAL A 13 23.16 -3.11 6.60
C VAL A 13 23.59 -1.84 5.89
N PHE A 14 24.35 -0.97 6.56
CA PHE A 14 24.89 0.26 5.97
C PHE A 14 25.76 -0.04 4.74
N PHE A 15 26.80 -0.87 4.89
CA PHE A 15 27.71 -1.16 3.79
C PHE A 15 27.02 -1.90 2.63
N SER A 16 26.08 -2.82 2.93
CA SER A 16 25.27 -3.47 1.92
C SER A 16 24.44 -2.45 1.12
N LYS A 17 23.72 -1.56 1.82
CA LYS A 17 22.93 -0.51 1.14
C LYS A 17 23.80 0.51 0.42
N TRP A 18 24.98 0.85 0.96
CA TRP A 18 25.90 1.76 0.29
C TRP A 18 26.38 1.20 -1.04
N LYS A 19 26.77 -0.07 -1.06
CA LYS A 19 27.20 -0.75 -2.28
C LYS A 19 26.09 -0.81 -3.34
N LEU A 20 24.82 -1.05 -2.91
CA LEU A 20 23.69 -1.25 -3.81
C LEU A 20 23.03 0.05 -4.24
N TYR A 21 22.85 1.00 -3.34
CA TYR A 21 21.98 2.18 -3.53
C TYR A 21 22.70 3.52 -3.32
N GLY A 22 24.00 3.49 -2.99
CA GLY A 22 24.80 4.68 -2.73
C GLY A 22 24.72 5.19 -1.29
N PHE A 23 25.66 6.07 -0.95
CA PHE A 23 25.88 6.57 0.42
C PHE A 23 24.64 7.22 1.04
N SER A 24 23.96 8.10 0.30
CA SER A 24 22.81 8.84 0.84
C SER A 24 21.65 7.92 1.25
N VAL A 25 21.32 6.90 0.45
CA VAL A 25 20.29 5.92 0.78
C VAL A 25 20.71 5.11 2.01
N ALA A 26 21.96 4.63 2.05
CA ALA A 26 22.48 3.87 3.18
C ALA A 26 22.43 4.70 4.47
N PHE A 27 22.97 5.93 4.44
CA PHE A 27 23.04 6.82 5.59
C PHE A 27 21.67 7.11 6.18
N TYR A 28 20.73 7.60 5.37
CA TYR A 28 19.39 7.92 5.85
C TYR A 28 18.56 6.69 6.25
N SER A 29 18.81 5.52 5.67
CA SER A 29 18.18 4.26 6.11
C SER A 29 18.59 3.86 7.54
N ILE A 30 19.83 4.18 7.95
CA ILE A 30 20.33 3.89 9.30
C ILE A 30 19.93 4.98 10.28
N VAL A 31 19.99 6.26 9.86
CA VAL A 31 19.71 7.39 10.75
C VAL A 31 18.21 7.58 11.00
N PHE A 32 17.37 7.31 10.03
CA PHE A 32 15.93 7.51 10.15
C PHE A 32 15.30 6.80 11.36
N PRO A 33 15.59 5.54 11.71
CA PRO A 33 15.05 4.89 12.89
C PRO A 33 15.35 5.60 14.22
N PHE A 34 16.40 6.42 14.29
CA PHE A 34 16.72 7.18 15.50
C PHE A 34 15.76 8.35 15.78
N HIS A 35 14.82 8.64 14.86
CA HIS A 35 13.76 9.63 15.12
C HIS A 35 12.93 9.29 16.37
N HIS A 36 12.92 8.04 16.83
CA HIS A 36 12.26 7.66 18.09
C HIS A 36 12.88 8.34 19.32
N LEU A 37 14.16 8.71 19.27
CA LEU A 37 14.84 9.46 20.33
C LEU A 37 14.51 10.96 20.28
N PHE A 38 14.24 11.49 19.08
CA PHE A 38 13.97 12.91 18.84
C PHE A 38 12.83 13.03 17.83
N SER A 39 11.59 12.94 18.30
CA SER A 39 10.39 12.89 17.44
C SER A 39 10.25 14.09 16.51
N PHE A 40 10.75 15.28 16.90
CA PHE A 40 10.75 16.49 16.08
C PHE A 40 11.64 16.37 14.81
N LEU A 41 12.62 15.48 14.80
CA LEU A 41 13.48 15.22 13.63
C LEU A 41 12.82 14.28 12.61
N LYS A 42 11.75 13.59 12.99
CA LYS A 42 11.08 12.59 12.12
C LYS A 42 10.69 13.15 10.75
N PRO A 43 10.02 14.32 10.64
CA PRO A 43 9.67 14.86 9.33
C PRO A 43 10.90 15.17 8.47
N PHE A 44 11.91 15.81 9.06
CA PHE A 44 13.15 16.16 8.37
C PHE A 44 13.92 14.92 7.87
N LEU A 45 14.14 13.95 8.75
CA LEU A 45 14.85 12.70 8.37
C LEU A 45 14.04 11.90 7.34
N GLY A 46 12.70 11.90 7.47
CA GLY A 46 11.80 11.27 6.50
C GLY A 46 11.97 11.87 5.10
N VAL A 47 11.88 13.18 4.98
CA VAL A 47 12.06 13.90 3.71
C VAL A 47 13.43 13.60 3.09
N LYS A 48 14.51 13.59 3.88
CA LYS A 48 15.87 13.29 3.39
C LYS A 48 16.01 11.84 2.92
N LYS A 49 15.47 10.88 3.69
CA LYS A 49 15.47 9.45 3.34
C LYS A 49 14.71 9.23 2.04
N HIS A 50 13.45 9.69 1.98
CA HIS A 50 12.59 9.49 0.83
C HIS A 50 13.13 10.20 -0.42
N GLY A 51 13.68 11.41 -0.26
CA GLY A 51 14.35 12.13 -1.35
C GLY A 51 15.60 11.41 -1.88
N ALA A 52 16.38 10.75 -1.01
CA ALA A 52 17.53 9.96 -1.46
C ALA A 52 17.10 8.74 -2.29
N ILE A 53 16.08 8.00 -1.82
CA ILE A 53 15.52 6.85 -2.52
C ILE A 53 14.89 7.27 -3.85
N PHE A 54 14.12 8.36 -3.84
CA PHE A 54 13.46 8.88 -5.04
C PHE A 54 14.48 9.24 -6.13
N ARG A 55 15.56 9.97 -5.78
CA ARG A 55 16.64 10.29 -6.72
C ARG A 55 17.35 9.04 -7.25
N TYR A 56 17.55 8.03 -6.40
CA TYR A 56 18.10 6.76 -6.84
C TYR A 56 17.21 6.11 -7.91
N LEU A 57 15.91 5.97 -7.65
CA LEU A 57 14.97 5.34 -8.57
C LEU A 57 14.84 6.11 -9.89
N ILE A 58 14.77 7.45 -9.85
CA ILE A 58 14.76 8.28 -11.05
C ILE A 58 16.00 7.99 -11.90
N LYS A 59 17.19 8.06 -11.29
CA LYS A 59 18.44 7.87 -12.01
C LYS A 59 18.54 6.51 -12.72
N HIS A 60 17.96 5.45 -12.12
CA HIS A 60 18.10 4.10 -12.65
C HIS A 60 16.97 3.66 -13.57
N TYR A 61 15.80 4.30 -13.49
CA TYR A 61 14.60 3.90 -14.24
C TYR A 61 14.02 5.03 -15.07
N THR A 62 14.83 6.06 -15.40
CA THR A 62 14.41 7.21 -16.21
C THR A 62 13.86 6.79 -17.57
N ASP A 63 14.47 5.80 -18.21
CA ASP A 63 14.04 5.34 -19.55
C ASP A 63 12.61 4.77 -19.53
N ILE A 64 12.24 4.05 -18.48
CA ILE A 64 10.87 3.55 -18.28
C ILE A 64 9.94 4.73 -18.03
N ILE A 65 10.30 5.63 -17.13
CA ILE A 65 9.51 6.81 -16.78
C ILE A 65 9.26 7.67 -18.03
N ASP A 66 10.30 7.97 -18.81
CA ASP A 66 10.23 8.81 -20.00
C ASP A 66 9.40 8.17 -21.12
N ARG A 67 9.45 6.84 -21.25
CA ARG A 67 8.61 6.11 -22.20
C ARG A 67 7.13 6.32 -21.87
N PHE A 68 6.71 6.05 -20.66
CA PHE A 68 5.31 6.23 -20.23
C PHE A 68 4.89 7.70 -20.19
N ALA A 69 5.80 8.63 -19.91
CA ALA A 69 5.51 10.06 -19.98
C ALA A 69 5.17 10.53 -21.42
N LYS A 70 5.71 9.86 -22.44
CA LYS A 70 5.44 10.13 -23.86
C LYS A 70 4.16 9.46 -24.38
N GLU A 71 3.78 8.31 -23.82
CA GLU A 71 2.62 7.53 -24.28
C GLU A 71 1.30 8.30 -24.10
N ASN A 72 1.14 9.06 -23.03
CA ASN A 72 0.03 9.99 -22.74
C ASN A 72 -1.38 9.47 -23.10
N VAL A 73 -1.61 8.16 -22.91
CA VAL A 73 -2.87 7.48 -23.27
C VAL A 73 -3.85 7.60 -22.12
N LYS A 74 -4.99 8.26 -22.35
CA LYS A 74 -6.08 8.36 -21.37
C LYS A 74 -7.01 7.16 -21.48
N PRO A 75 -7.50 6.62 -20.33
CA PRO A 75 -8.56 5.61 -20.36
C PRO A 75 -9.82 6.19 -21.01
N GLU A 76 -10.43 5.42 -21.91
CA GLU A 76 -11.64 5.81 -22.64
C GLU A 76 -12.94 5.55 -21.87
N SER A 77 -12.89 4.67 -20.86
CA SER A 77 -14.07 4.23 -20.10
C SER A 77 -13.84 4.31 -18.59
N ALA A 78 -14.93 4.29 -17.85
CA ALA A 78 -14.90 4.08 -16.41
C ALA A 78 -14.67 2.60 -16.05
N ILE A 79 -14.39 2.33 -14.77
CA ILE A 79 -14.33 0.98 -14.21
C ILE A 79 -15.70 0.32 -14.37
N ASP A 80 -15.73 -0.89 -14.95
CA ASP A 80 -16.97 -1.65 -15.12
C ASP A 80 -17.58 -1.99 -13.76
N PRO A 81 -18.87 -1.68 -13.53
CA PRO A 81 -19.57 -2.06 -12.30
C PRO A 81 -19.65 -3.58 -12.03
N LYS A 82 -19.32 -4.40 -13.01
CA LYS A 82 -19.23 -5.87 -12.89
C LYS A 82 -17.81 -6.38 -12.86
N SER A 83 -16.81 -5.48 -12.82
CA SER A 83 -15.41 -5.89 -12.76
C SER A 83 -15.08 -6.62 -11.46
N THR A 84 -14.10 -7.51 -11.51
CA THR A 84 -13.72 -8.36 -10.38
C THR A 84 -13.06 -7.57 -9.24
N ILE A 85 -13.42 -7.91 -8.01
CA ILE A 85 -12.69 -7.53 -6.80
C ILE A 85 -11.63 -8.60 -6.55
N TRP A 86 -10.37 -8.22 -6.59
CA TRP A 86 -9.21 -9.07 -6.37
C TRP A 86 -8.76 -8.96 -4.92
N VAL A 87 -8.80 -10.06 -4.19
CA VAL A 87 -8.27 -10.17 -2.83
C VAL A 87 -7.17 -11.22 -2.83
N CYS A 88 -6.03 -10.95 -2.21
CA CYS A 88 -4.93 -11.91 -2.16
C CYS A 88 -4.66 -12.38 -0.73
N TRP A 89 -4.70 -13.70 -0.53
CA TRP A 89 -4.17 -14.36 0.65
C TRP A 89 -3.44 -15.64 0.23
N TRP A 90 -2.12 -15.59 0.30
CA TRP A 90 -1.23 -16.53 -0.37
C TRP A 90 -1.50 -18.01 -0.03
N ASP A 91 -1.81 -18.30 1.23
CA ASP A 91 -2.06 -19.66 1.71
C ASP A 91 -3.53 -20.08 1.67
N GLY A 92 -4.40 -19.28 1.08
CA GLY A 92 -5.82 -19.57 0.91
C GLY A 92 -6.69 -19.22 2.10
N TYR A 93 -8.00 -19.33 1.92
CA TYR A 93 -9.01 -18.88 2.89
C TYR A 93 -8.86 -19.55 4.27
N GLU A 94 -8.59 -20.86 4.32
CA GLU A 94 -8.49 -21.57 5.59
C GLU A 94 -7.31 -21.12 6.45
N ALA A 95 -6.24 -20.64 5.83
CA ALA A 95 -5.08 -20.10 6.52
C ALA A 95 -5.24 -18.63 6.96
N MET A 96 -6.38 -18.01 6.67
CA MET A 96 -6.63 -16.63 7.12
C MET A 96 -6.80 -16.57 8.64
N PRO A 97 -6.11 -15.63 9.34
CA PRO A 97 -6.43 -15.30 10.73
C PRO A 97 -7.91 -14.86 10.88
N PRO A 98 -8.52 -15.03 12.06
CA PRO A 98 -9.94 -14.70 12.24
C PRO A 98 -10.34 -13.31 11.74
N LEU A 99 -9.58 -12.27 12.09
CA LEU A 99 -9.87 -10.91 11.62
C LEU A 99 -9.81 -10.76 10.09
N VAL A 100 -8.92 -11.52 9.43
CA VAL A 100 -8.80 -11.48 7.96
C VAL A 100 -10.01 -12.19 7.32
N LYS A 101 -10.49 -13.30 7.91
CA LYS A 101 -11.75 -13.95 7.47
C LYS A 101 -12.93 -12.99 7.57
N VAL A 102 -13.04 -12.23 8.69
CA VAL A 102 -14.04 -11.14 8.87
C VAL A 102 -13.97 -10.14 7.72
N CYS A 103 -12.77 -9.61 7.43
CA CYS A 103 -12.59 -8.65 6.34
C CYS A 103 -12.99 -9.24 4.99
N TYR A 104 -12.53 -10.46 4.67
CA TYR A 104 -12.84 -11.10 3.40
C TYR A 104 -14.35 -11.32 3.21
N LYS A 105 -15.04 -11.81 4.22
CA LYS A 105 -16.50 -11.97 4.18
C LYS A 105 -17.21 -10.61 4.04
N SER A 106 -16.71 -9.55 4.71
CA SER A 106 -17.30 -8.23 4.54
C SER A 106 -17.16 -7.73 3.10
N ILE A 107 -16.00 -7.95 2.46
CA ILE A 107 -15.80 -7.64 1.04
C ILE A 107 -16.83 -8.40 0.20
N THR A 108 -16.97 -9.69 0.42
CA THR A 108 -17.94 -10.53 -0.34
C THR A 108 -19.39 -10.08 -0.10
N LYS A 109 -19.74 -9.73 1.14
CA LYS A 109 -21.10 -9.28 1.51
C LYS A 109 -21.50 -7.99 0.81
N TYR A 110 -20.58 -7.04 0.72
CA TYR A 110 -20.84 -5.69 0.18
C TYR A 110 -20.33 -5.50 -1.26
N ALA A 111 -19.98 -6.60 -1.94
CA ALA A 111 -19.46 -6.56 -3.31
C ALA A 111 -20.49 -6.12 -4.37
N CYS A 112 -21.79 -6.12 -4.04
CA CYS A 112 -22.88 -5.82 -4.98
C CYS A 112 -22.84 -6.71 -6.23
N THR A 113 -22.58 -6.11 -7.39
CA THR A 113 -22.52 -6.82 -8.68
C THR A 113 -21.12 -7.31 -9.03
N HIS A 114 -20.11 -6.96 -8.23
CA HIS A 114 -18.73 -7.36 -8.46
C HIS A 114 -18.48 -8.82 -8.03
N PRO A 115 -17.99 -9.72 -8.90
CA PRO A 115 -17.45 -10.98 -8.44
C PRO A 115 -16.21 -10.76 -7.57
N VAL A 116 -16.06 -11.58 -6.54
CA VAL A 116 -14.89 -11.54 -5.64
C VAL A 116 -14.02 -12.75 -5.89
N GLU A 117 -12.76 -12.52 -6.27
CA GLU A 117 -11.79 -13.57 -6.54
C GLU A 117 -10.67 -13.57 -5.50
N LEU A 118 -10.48 -14.73 -4.84
CA LEU A 118 -9.39 -14.92 -3.89
C LEU A 118 -8.15 -15.48 -4.59
N ILE A 119 -7.15 -14.65 -4.71
CA ILE A 119 -5.87 -15.02 -5.30
C ILE A 119 -4.98 -15.69 -4.25
N THR A 120 -4.47 -16.86 -4.61
CA THR A 120 -3.63 -17.73 -3.79
C THR A 120 -2.39 -18.18 -4.55
N LYS A 121 -1.47 -18.87 -3.87
CA LYS A 121 -0.31 -19.54 -4.52
C LYS A 121 -0.69 -20.60 -5.55
N HIS A 122 -1.91 -21.10 -5.52
CA HIS A 122 -2.36 -22.19 -6.39
C HIS A 122 -3.03 -21.70 -7.68
N ASN A 123 -3.68 -20.52 -7.66
CA ASN A 123 -4.47 -20.03 -8.80
C ASN A 123 -3.96 -18.73 -9.44
N PHE A 124 -2.97 -18.03 -8.87
CA PHE A 124 -2.55 -16.74 -9.45
C PHE A 124 -2.07 -16.86 -10.92
N LYS A 125 -1.51 -18.02 -11.31
CA LYS A 125 -1.04 -18.28 -12.67
C LYS A 125 -2.17 -18.47 -13.69
N ASP A 126 -3.40 -18.69 -13.23
CA ASP A 126 -4.58 -18.80 -14.10
C ASP A 126 -5.03 -17.41 -14.60
N PHE A 127 -4.62 -16.35 -13.89
CA PHE A 127 -5.01 -14.97 -14.19
C PHE A 127 -3.88 -14.13 -14.78
N ILE A 128 -2.63 -14.36 -14.36
CA ILE A 128 -1.50 -13.49 -14.73
C ILE A 128 -0.23 -14.29 -14.99
N SER A 129 0.58 -13.75 -15.90
CA SER A 129 1.93 -14.22 -16.14
C SER A 129 2.94 -13.30 -15.46
N ILE A 130 3.80 -13.89 -14.64
CA ILE A 130 4.88 -13.17 -13.94
C ILE A 130 6.22 -13.63 -14.49
N PRO A 131 7.17 -12.73 -14.77
CA PRO A 131 8.49 -13.09 -15.28
C PRO A 131 9.22 -14.08 -14.36
N GLU A 132 9.92 -15.04 -14.98
CA GLU A 132 10.59 -16.14 -14.27
C GLU A 132 11.59 -15.63 -13.22
N HIS A 133 12.33 -14.54 -13.51
CA HIS A 133 13.28 -13.98 -12.56
C HIS A 133 12.60 -13.48 -11.27
N VAL A 134 11.34 -13.05 -11.33
CA VAL A 134 10.55 -12.66 -10.15
C VAL A 134 10.09 -13.90 -9.39
N LEU A 135 9.52 -14.89 -10.10
CA LEU A 135 9.06 -16.15 -9.48
C LEU A 135 10.19 -16.86 -8.74
N LYS A 136 11.37 -16.92 -9.34
CA LYS A 136 12.56 -17.53 -8.71
C LYS A 136 12.95 -16.80 -7.41
N LYS A 137 12.80 -15.47 -7.33
CA LYS A 137 13.10 -14.71 -6.11
C LYS A 137 12.09 -14.98 -4.99
N VAL A 138 10.84 -15.27 -5.33
CA VAL A 138 9.83 -15.69 -4.35
C VAL A 138 10.12 -17.11 -3.85
N GLU A 139 10.39 -18.05 -4.75
CA GLU A 139 10.69 -19.44 -4.43
C GLU A 139 11.94 -19.59 -3.55
N THR A 140 12.97 -18.78 -3.81
CA THR A 140 14.21 -18.77 -3.02
C THR A 140 14.15 -17.92 -1.76
N GLY A 141 13.00 -17.25 -1.46
CA GLY A 141 12.83 -16.41 -0.29
C GLY A 141 13.56 -15.06 -0.36
N ILE A 142 14.14 -14.68 -1.49
CA ILE A 142 14.73 -13.36 -1.72
C ILE A 142 13.65 -12.30 -1.70
N MET A 143 12.50 -12.57 -2.33
CA MET A 143 11.32 -11.71 -2.30
C MET A 143 10.27 -12.27 -1.34
N THR A 144 9.81 -11.47 -0.39
CA THR A 144 8.72 -11.89 0.49
C THR A 144 7.38 -11.89 -0.25
N VAL A 145 6.42 -12.72 0.21
CA VAL A 145 5.05 -12.75 -0.34
C VAL A 145 4.39 -11.37 -0.32
N THR A 146 4.67 -10.54 0.69
CA THR A 146 4.14 -9.17 0.76
C THR A 146 4.62 -8.31 -0.42
N HIS A 147 5.88 -8.46 -0.83
CA HIS A 147 6.40 -7.72 -1.99
C HIS A 147 5.95 -8.33 -3.30
N PHE A 148 5.82 -9.64 -3.33
CA PHE A 148 5.26 -10.34 -4.48
C PHE A 148 3.79 -9.95 -4.72
N SER A 149 3.00 -9.76 -3.69
CA SER A 149 1.62 -9.30 -3.83
C SER A 149 1.50 -7.92 -4.52
N ASN A 150 2.54 -7.07 -4.46
CA ASN A 150 2.56 -5.83 -5.24
C ASN A 150 2.67 -6.09 -6.75
N MET A 151 3.41 -7.14 -7.15
CA MET A 151 3.52 -7.57 -8.54
C MET A 151 2.19 -8.18 -9.01
N VAL A 152 1.60 -9.05 -8.17
CA VAL A 152 0.29 -9.68 -8.44
C VAL A 152 -0.77 -8.60 -8.64
N ARG A 153 -0.83 -7.62 -7.75
CA ARG A 153 -1.77 -6.47 -7.81
C ARG A 153 -1.63 -5.70 -9.12
N ALA A 154 -0.41 -5.27 -9.46
CA ALA A 154 -0.19 -4.48 -10.66
C ALA A 154 -0.56 -5.26 -11.92
N ASN A 155 -0.25 -6.56 -11.97
CA ASN A 155 -0.57 -7.40 -13.11
C ASN A 155 -2.07 -7.70 -13.25
N LEU A 156 -2.76 -8.06 -12.16
CA LEU A 156 -4.22 -8.30 -12.19
C LEU A 156 -4.97 -7.06 -12.69
N LEU A 157 -4.62 -5.90 -12.13
CA LEU A 157 -5.26 -4.64 -12.53
C LEU A 157 -4.91 -4.22 -13.96
N TYR A 158 -3.73 -4.57 -14.45
CA TYR A 158 -3.39 -4.35 -15.86
C TYR A 158 -4.14 -5.31 -16.79
N GLU A 159 -4.05 -6.63 -16.54
CA GLU A 159 -4.59 -7.64 -17.45
C GLU A 159 -6.12 -7.68 -17.47
N HIS A 160 -6.77 -7.40 -16.34
CA HIS A 160 -8.21 -7.57 -16.18
C HIS A 160 -8.93 -6.29 -15.77
N GLY A 161 -8.22 -5.28 -15.24
CA GLY A 161 -8.86 -4.18 -14.55
C GLY A 161 -9.50 -4.62 -13.24
N GLY A 162 -10.48 -3.84 -12.76
CA GLY A 162 -11.23 -4.15 -11.55
C GLY A 162 -10.70 -3.47 -10.31
N ILE A 163 -10.90 -4.11 -9.17
CA ILE A 163 -10.68 -3.52 -7.85
C ILE A 163 -9.74 -4.42 -7.04
N TRP A 164 -8.57 -3.93 -6.69
CA TRP A 164 -7.74 -4.60 -5.69
C TRP A 164 -8.13 -4.14 -4.29
N MET A 165 -8.37 -5.07 -3.40
CA MET A 165 -8.52 -4.85 -1.97
C MET A 165 -7.60 -5.76 -1.17
N ASP A 166 -6.76 -5.18 -0.30
CA ASP A 166 -6.02 -6.00 0.66
C ASP A 166 -7.00 -6.81 1.53
N ALA A 167 -6.67 -8.05 1.83
CA ALA A 167 -7.48 -8.95 2.66
C ALA A 167 -7.73 -8.45 4.10
N THR A 168 -7.17 -7.31 4.48
CA THR A 168 -7.36 -6.64 5.78
C THR A 168 -8.22 -5.38 5.70
N ILE A 169 -8.97 -5.21 4.63
CA ILE A 169 -9.99 -4.15 4.52
C ILE A 169 -11.32 -4.71 5.04
N LEU A 170 -11.86 -4.10 6.07
CA LEU A 170 -13.24 -4.30 6.49
C LEU A 170 -14.14 -3.35 5.70
N VAL A 171 -15.12 -3.89 5.02
CA VAL A 171 -16.14 -3.13 4.28
C VAL A 171 -17.42 -3.08 5.10
N THR A 172 -18.04 -1.91 5.17
CA THR A 172 -19.25 -1.66 5.99
C THR A 172 -20.45 -1.19 5.19
N GLN A 173 -20.27 -0.89 3.91
CA GLN A 173 -21.31 -0.41 3.00
C GLN A 173 -21.11 -1.00 1.61
N ASP A 174 -22.11 -0.96 0.77
CA ASP A 174 -22.05 -1.38 -0.62
C ASP A 174 -20.89 -0.69 -1.37
N ILE A 175 -20.10 -1.50 -2.08
CA ILE A 175 -18.93 -1.01 -2.80
C ILE A 175 -19.40 -0.25 -4.04
N SER A 176 -19.14 1.06 -4.04
CA SER A 176 -19.39 1.95 -5.16
C SER A 176 -18.22 2.89 -5.34
N LEU A 177 -17.55 2.84 -6.50
CA LEU A 177 -16.39 3.65 -6.82
C LEU A 177 -16.72 4.86 -7.70
N GLY A 178 -17.98 5.06 -8.03
CA GLY A 178 -18.41 6.08 -8.98
C GLY A 178 -18.03 5.76 -10.42
N ASN A 179 -18.33 6.68 -11.33
CA ASN A 179 -18.06 6.55 -12.76
C ASN A 179 -16.66 7.09 -13.09
N MET A 180 -15.61 6.38 -12.66
CA MET A 180 -14.21 6.81 -12.79
C MET A 180 -13.34 5.73 -13.46
N PRO A 181 -12.35 6.13 -14.27
CA PRO A 181 -11.39 5.18 -14.88
C PRO A 181 -10.33 4.66 -13.91
N PHE A 182 -10.13 5.34 -12.79
CA PHE A 182 -9.17 4.99 -11.74
C PHE A 182 -9.73 5.40 -10.38
N TYR A 183 -9.49 4.58 -9.35
CA TYR A 183 -9.90 4.88 -7.98
C TYR A 183 -8.87 4.43 -6.95
N THR A 184 -8.76 5.20 -5.88
CA THR A 184 -8.00 4.87 -4.67
C THR A 184 -8.60 5.62 -3.49
N LEU A 185 -8.38 5.13 -2.26
CA LEU A 185 -8.73 5.92 -1.08
C LEU A 185 -7.78 7.11 -0.94
N LYS A 186 -8.34 8.30 -1.01
CA LYS A 186 -7.61 9.57 -1.00
C LYS A 186 -8.06 10.42 0.18
N ALA A 187 -7.12 10.85 0.99
CA ALA A 187 -7.35 11.82 2.05
C ALA A 187 -6.97 13.23 1.59
N PRO A 188 -7.58 14.29 2.16
CA PRO A 188 -7.13 15.66 1.92
C PRO A 188 -5.64 15.79 2.22
N ALA A 189 -4.91 16.48 1.35
CA ALA A 189 -3.53 16.83 1.65
C ALA A 189 -3.51 17.63 2.96
N SER A 190 -3.03 17.03 4.04
CA SER A 190 -2.82 17.76 5.27
C SER A 190 -1.82 18.87 4.96
N LYS A 191 -2.03 20.05 5.54
CA LYS A 191 -1.01 21.12 5.59
C LYS A 191 0.10 20.62 6.53
N SER A 192 0.85 19.58 6.09
CA SER A 192 1.82 18.96 6.97
C SER A 192 3.03 19.85 7.14
N SER A 193 3.56 19.88 8.35
CA SER A 193 4.85 20.50 8.64
C SER A 193 5.99 19.97 7.78
N ALA A 194 5.86 18.73 7.29
CA ALA A 194 6.82 18.09 6.41
C ALA A 194 6.91 18.73 5.02
N VAL A 195 5.80 19.23 4.47
CA VAL A 195 5.80 19.99 3.20
C VAL A 195 6.61 21.27 3.35
N SER A 196 6.44 21.97 4.47
CA SER A 196 7.19 23.19 4.78
C SER A 196 8.69 22.89 4.98
N LEU A 197 9.02 21.80 5.67
CA LEU A 197 10.40 21.33 5.85
C LEU A 197 11.03 20.85 4.54
N ALA A 198 10.29 20.21 3.66
CA ALA A 198 10.77 19.81 2.34
C ALA A 198 11.14 21.02 1.49
N ARG A 199 10.34 22.07 1.50
CA ARG A 199 10.64 23.34 0.82
C ARG A 199 11.87 24.01 1.39
N PHE A 200 11.98 24.10 2.72
CA PHE A 200 13.14 24.66 3.40
C PHE A 200 14.42 23.88 3.08
N ALA A 201 14.35 22.56 2.99
CA ALA A 201 15.47 21.70 2.65
C ALA A 201 15.83 21.70 1.15
N GLY A 202 15.20 22.52 0.32
CA GLY A 202 15.43 22.57 -1.13
C GLY A 202 14.94 21.31 -1.87
N LEU A 203 14.11 20.50 -1.22
CA LEU A 203 13.45 19.34 -1.85
C LEU A 203 12.15 19.82 -2.47
N SER A 204 11.85 19.33 -3.69
CA SER A 204 10.57 19.62 -4.33
C SER A 204 9.42 19.09 -3.46
N ASN A 205 8.23 19.67 -3.59
CA ASN A 205 6.99 19.14 -2.97
C ASN A 205 6.76 17.65 -3.29
N ARG A 206 7.40 17.15 -4.29
CA ARG A 206 7.40 15.81 -4.84
C ARG A 206 7.87 14.77 -3.82
N SER A 207 9.06 14.99 -3.22
CA SER A 207 9.59 14.06 -2.20
C SER A 207 8.78 14.03 -0.91
N ALA A 208 8.03 15.09 -0.62
CA ALA A 208 7.17 15.17 0.56
C ALA A 208 5.81 14.48 0.36
N CYS A 209 5.39 14.26 -0.89
CA CYS A 209 4.10 13.63 -1.18
C CYS A 209 4.08 12.13 -0.90
N ILE A 210 5.24 11.46 -0.86
CA ILE A 210 5.31 10.02 -0.63
C ILE A 210 5.13 9.71 0.84
N HIS A 211 5.91 10.40 1.67
CA HIS A 211 5.87 10.25 3.11
C HIS A 211 6.29 11.56 3.75
N ASP A 212 5.40 12.17 4.47
CA ASP A 212 5.75 13.33 5.30
C ASP A 212 6.53 12.94 6.57
N GLY A 213 6.92 11.67 6.68
CA GLY A 213 7.61 11.11 7.84
C GLY A 213 6.71 10.85 9.03
N THR A 214 5.44 11.27 8.98
CA THR A 214 4.47 11.13 10.06
C THR A 214 3.42 10.07 9.76
N ASN A 215 2.87 10.05 8.54
CA ASN A 215 1.94 9.02 8.10
C ASN A 215 1.90 8.96 6.56
N PRO A 216 2.44 7.90 5.93
CA PRO A 216 2.45 7.76 4.49
C PRO A 216 1.06 7.67 3.85
N GLN A 217 0.05 7.39 4.65
CA GLN A 217 -1.29 7.06 4.20
C GLN A 217 -2.29 8.22 4.29
N THR A 218 -1.85 9.40 4.73
CA THR A 218 -2.63 10.64 4.60
C THR A 218 -2.51 11.24 3.20
N SER A 219 -1.95 10.50 2.28
CA SER A 219 -1.57 10.95 0.97
C SER A 219 -2.65 10.71 -0.09
N ARG A 220 -2.34 11.06 -1.31
CA ARG A 220 -3.18 11.07 -2.50
C ARG A 220 -3.60 9.69 -2.99
N TRP A 221 -3.09 8.61 -2.40
CA TRP A 221 -3.45 7.23 -2.71
C TRP A 221 -3.31 6.31 -1.52
N SER A 222 -3.88 5.14 -1.64
CA SER A 222 -3.74 4.05 -0.68
C SER A 222 -3.48 2.76 -1.44
N GLY A 223 -2.24 2.26 -1.40
CA GLY A 223 -1.84 1.06 -2.13
C GLY A 223 -2.65 -0.19 -1.80
N PHE A 224 -3.33 -0.22 -0.66
CA PHE A 224 -4.17 -1.33 -0.24
C PHE A 224 -5.60 -1.34 -0.84
N LEU A 225 -6.02 -0.26 -1.52
CA LEU A 225 -7.23 -0.19 -2.33
C LEU A 225 -6.93 0.62 -3.59
N LEU A 226 -6.89 -0.07 -4.71
CA LEU A 226 -6.66 0.49 -6.04
C LEU A 226 -7.64 -0.12 -7.01
N ALA A 227 -8.21 0.68 -7.89
CA ALA A 227 -9.04 0.18 -8.95
C ALA A 227 -8.77 0.90 -10.26
N GLY A 228 -9.03 0.24 -11.38
CA GLY A 228 -8.89 0.87 -12.68
C GLY A 228 -9.38 -0.01 -13.82
N THR A 229 -9.37 0.58 -14.99
CA THR A 229 -9.72 -0.11 -16.22
C THR A 229 -8.61 -1.07 -16.66
N LYS A 230 -8.99 -2.11 -17.40
CA LYS A 230 -8.06 -3.01 -18.06
C LYS A 230 -7.10 -2.22 -18.96
N HIS A 231 -5.84 -2.63 -18.99
CA HIS A 231 -4.75 -2.01 -19.75
C HIS A 231 -4.50 -0.52 -19.41
N SER A 232 -4.87 -0.10 -18.19
CA SER A 232 -4.57 1.25 -17.71
C SER A 232 -3.07 1.49 -17.66
N ILE A 233 -2.63 2.65 -18.19
CA ILE A 233 -1.25 3.11 -18.15
C ILE A 233 -0.65 3.12 -16.75
N VAL A 234 -1.49 3.34 -15.72
CA VAL A 234 -1.08 3.32 -14.31
C VAL A 234 -0.48 1.97 -13.93
N PHE A 235 -1.21 0.89 -14.24
CA PHE A 235 -0.80 -0.46 -13.84
C PHE A 235 0.25 -1.04 -14.77
N ASP A 236 0.26 -0.64 -16.04
CA ASP A 236 1.32 -1.01 -16.97
C ASP A 236 2.67 -0.42 -16.52
N TYR A 237 2.71 0.86 -16.25
CA TYR A 237 3.89 1.51 -15.69
C TYR A 237 4.34 0.85 -14.37
N MET A 238 3.40 0.58 -13.45
CA MET A 238 3.73 0.01 -12.14
C MET A 238 4.34 -1.39 -12.26
N ARG A 239 3.81 -2.26 -13.13
CA ARG A 239 4.37 -3.60 -13.34
C ARG A 239 5.77 -3.53 -13.98
N GLU A 240 5.93 -2.68 -14.99
CA GLU A 240 7.19 -2.55 -15.73
C GLU A 240 8.34 -2.06 -14.82
N ILE A 241 8.11 -1.00 -14.05
CA ILE A 241 9.14 -0.47 -13.15
C ILE A 241 9.48 -1.45 -12.02
N LEU A 242 8.48 -2.18 -11.51
CA LEU A 242 8.71 -3.22 -10.50
C LEU A 242 9.48 -4.41 -11.09
N TYR A 243 9.17 -4.84 -12.31
CA TYR A 243 9.92 -5.90 -13.00
C TYR A 243 11.39 -5.49 -13.21
N ALA A 244 11.63 -4.27 -13.67
CA ALA A 244 12.99 -3.76 -13.83
C ALA A 244 13.73 -3.70 -12.48
N TYR A 245 13.08 -3.18 -11.46
CA TYR A 245 13.66 -3.13 -10.11
C TYR A 245 14.09 -4.52 -9.62
N TRP A 246 13.19 -5.50 -9.68
CA TRP A 246 13.46 -6.85 -9.21
C TRP A 246 14.33 -7.68 -10.17
N LYS A 247 14.57 -7.21 -11.38
CA LYS A 247 15.61 -7.76 -12.26
C LYS A 247 16.99 -7.34 -11.77
N ASP A 248 17.14 -6.07 -11.36
CA ASP A 248 18.42 -5.48 -11.00
C ASP A 248 18.82 -5.75 -9.53
N HIS A 249 17.86 -6.04 -8.65
CA HIS A 249 18.09 -6.14 -7.20
C HIS A 249 17.53 -7.40 -6.58
N ASP A 250 18.32 -7.95 -5.64
CA ASP A 250 17.92 -9.04 -4.72
C ASP A 250 17.46 -8.50 -3.36
N ASN A 251 17.55 -7.21 -3.15
CA ASN A 251 17.20 -6.55 -1.90
C ASN A 251 16.22 -5.42 -2.15
N GLN A 252 15.37 -5.20 -1.19
CA GLN A 252 14.45 -4.08 -1.21
C GLN A 252 15.13 -2.81 -0.70
N ILE A 253 15.07 -1.74 -1.48
CA ILE A 253 15.62 -0.44 -1.08
C ILE A 253 14.91 0.11 0.16
N ASP A 254 13.56 -0.05 0.20
CA ASP A 254 12.70 0.31 1.33
C ASP A 254 11.41 -0.50 1.32
N TYR A 255 10.78 -0.67 2.50
CA TYR A 255 9.50 -1.39 2.64
C TYR A 255 8.38 -0.81 1.76
N VAL A 256 8.40 0.49 1.54
CA VAL A 256 7.38 1.21 0.74
C VAL A 256 7.79 1.40 -0.73
N LEU A 257 8.57 0.48 -1.29
CA LEU A 257 8.97 0.52 -2.71
C LEU A 257 7.75 0.74 -3.63
N TYR A 258 6.63 0.07 -3.35
CA TYR A 258 5.40 0.20 -4.12
C TYR A 258 4.88 1.65 -4.16
N ASP A 259 4.89 2.34 -3.02
CA ASP A 259 4.47 3.74 -2.94
C ASP A 259 5.42 4.67 -3.70
N TYR A 260 6.73 4.36 -3.73
CA TYR A 260 7.67 5.11 -4.57
C TYR A 260 7.38 4.95 -6.06
N THR A 261 6.95 3.78 -6.51
CA THR A 261 6.56 3.61 -7.91
C THR A 261 5.33 4.45 -8.28
N ILE A 262 4.31 4.47 -7.41
CA ILE A 262 3.14 5.33 -7.60
C ILE A 262 3.56 6.81 -7.63
N ALA A 263 4.43 7.22 -6.72
CA ALA A 263 4.87 8.61 -6.64
C ALA A 263 5.67 9.06 -7.86
N LEU A 264 6.51 8.19 -8.43
CA LEU A 264 7.21 8.47 -9.67
C LEU A 264 6.24 8.61 -10.85
N GLY A 265 5.27 7.70 -10.97
CA GLY A 265 4.22 7.81 -11.98
C GLY A 265 3.42 9.10 -11.85
N TYR A 266 2.97 9.41 -10.64
CA TYR A 266 2.24 10.66 -10.34
C TYR A 266 3.05 11.91 -10.71
N GLU A 267 4.35 11.88 -10.54
CA GLU A 267 5.20 13.04 -10.71
C GLU A 267 5.62 13.29 -12.15
N TYR A 268 5.85 12.24 -12.92
CA TYR A 268 6.45 12.33 -14.24
C TYR A 268 5.51 11.95 -15.38
N ILE A 269 4.37 11.28 -15.11
CA ILE A 269 3.42 10.85 -16.12
C ILE A 269 2.13 11.66 -15.95
N SER A 270 1.86 12.59 -16.88
CA SER A 270 0.76 13.56 -16.75
C SER A 270 -0.61 12.91 -16.66
N VAL A 271 -0.87 11.86 -17.43
CA VAL A 271 -2.13 11.09 -17.36
C VAL A 271 -2.27 10.39 -16.02
N PHE A 272 -1.20 9.78 -15.50
CA PHE A 272 -1.23 9.16 -14.17
C PHE A 272 -1.61 10.19 -13.10
N LYS A 273 -0.96 11.36 -13.15
CA LYS A 273 -1.25 12.46 -12.23
C LYS A 273 -2.71 12.91 -12.33
N GLU A 274 -3.23 13.10 -13.54
CA GLU A 274 -4.61 13.50 -13.77
C GLU A 274 -5.60 12.46 -13.20
N LEU A 275 -5.36 11.17 -13.45
CA LEU A 275 -6.19 10.09 -12.91
C LEU A 275 -6.24 10.11 -11.38
N VAL A 276 -5.11 10.27 -10.71
CA VAL A 276 -5.06 10.36 -9.25
C VAL A 276 -5.71 11.65 -8.74
N ASP A 277 -5.47 12.79 -9.39
CA ASP A 277 -6.00 14.09 -8.93
C ASP A 277 -7.54 14.15 -9.06
N ASN A 278 -8.13 13.49 -10.06
CA ASN A 278 -9.57 13.41 -10.27
C ASN A 278 -10.31 12.54 -9.25
N VAL A 279 -9.62 11.67 -8.51
CA VAL A 279 -10.25 10.91 -7.42
C VAL A 279 -10.64 11.87 -6.29
N PRO A 280 -11.91 11.88 -5.83
CA PRO A 280 -12.33 12.74 -4.73
C PRO A 280 -11.67 12.31 -3.41
N CYS A 281 -11.46 13.27 -2.50
CA CYS A 281 -11.05 12.97 -1.14
C CYS A 281 -12.26 12.38 -0.39
N SER A 282 -12.27 11.09 -0.19
CA SER A 282 -13.43 10.36 0.31
C SER A 282 -13.23 9.71 1.66
N ASP A 283 -11.99 9.61 2.18
CA ASP A 283 -11.77 8.79 3.36
C ASP A 283 -10.60 9.28 4.23
N VAL A 284 -10.95 9.96 5.31
CA VAL A 284 -10.02 10.36 6.38
C VAL A 284 -10.04 9.39 7.57
N GLU A 285 -11.06 8.52 7.69
CA GLU A 285 -11.35 7.73 8.90
C GLU A 285 -10.93 6.26 8.80
N LYS A 286 -10.34 5.85 7.69
CA LYS A 286 -9.97 4.45 7.38
C LYS A 286 -9.13 3.71 8.44
N PHE A 287 -8.47 4.41 9.35
CA PHE A 287 -7.65 3.81 10.42
C PHE A 287 -8.23 3.99 11.82
N VAL A 288 -9.38 4.64 11.95
CA VAL A 288 -9.95 4.95 13.26
C VAL A 288 -10.50 3.69 13.93
N LEU A 289 -11.16 2.83 13.18
CA LEU A 289 -11.69 1.57 13.71
C LEU A 289 -10.59 0.67 14.29
N GLU A 290 -9.46 0.51 13.60
CA GLU A 290 -8.35 -0.31 14.08
C GLU A 290 -7.88 0.10 15.49
N LYS A 291 -7.74 1.40 15.72
CA LYS A 291 -7.29 1.96 17.00
C LYS A 291 -8.29 1.72 18.14
N ASN A 292 -9.52 1.40 17.79
CA ASN A 292 -10.63 1.26 18.75
C ASN A 292 -11.12 -0.18 18.91
N LEU A 293 -10.51 -1.16 18.26
CA LEU A 293 -10.93 -2.57 18.29
C LEU A 293 -11.01 -3.17 19.72
N ASN A 294 -10.20 -2.70 20.68
CA ASN A 294 -10.26 -3.12 22.07
C ASN A 294 -11.27 -2.35 22.94
N LYS A 295 -11.97 -1.36 22.38
CA LYS A 295 -13.03 -0.66 23.13
C LYS A 295 -14.27 -1.53 23.27
N GLU A 296 -15.05 -1.26 24.32
CA GLU A 296 -16.36 -1.87 24.52
C GLU A 296 -17.25 -1.65 23.29
N PHE A 297 -17.91 -2.68 22.85
CA PHE A 297 -18.88 -2.61 21.78
C PHE A 297 -20.21 -2.05 22.28
N SER A 298 -20.78 -1.12 21.54
CA SER A 298 -22.20 -0.79 21.56
C SER A 298 -22.66 -0.53 20.15
N GLU A 299 -23.91 -0.85 19.84
CA GLU A 299 -24.46 -0.61 18.50
C GLU A 299 -24.36 0.87 18.10
N GLU A 300 -24.65 1.78 19.04
CA GLU A 300 -24.55 3.22 18.83
C GLU A 300 -23.13 3.66 18.46
N SER A 301 -22.13 3.17 19.18
CA SER A 301 -20.72 3.49 18.89
C SER A 301 -20.25 2.88 17.57
N PHE A 302 -20.73 1.69 17.23
CA PHE A 302 -20.34 1.00 16.01
C PHE A 302 -20.99 1.63 14.76
N GLU A 303 -22.18 2.21 14.89
CA GLU A 303 -22.86 2.90 13.80
C GLU A 303 -22.04 4.08 13.25
N GLN A 304 -21.18 4.69 14.06
CA GLN A 304 -20.26 5.72 13.58
C GLN A 304 -19.22 5.17 12.59
N TYR A 305 -18.76 3.94 12.81
CA TYR A 305 -17.80 3.30 11.91
C TYR A 305 -18.48 2.85 10.59
N ARG A 306 -19.77 2.48 10.63
CA ARG A 306 -20.53 2.11 9.41
C ARG A 306 -20.64 3.28 8.41
N LYS A 307 -20.44 4.53 8.85
CA LYS A 307 -20.43 5.70 7.96
C LYS A 307 -19.19 5.77 7.05
N THR A 308 -18.13 5.09 7.42
CA THR A 308 -16.90 4.99 6.64
C THR A 308 -16.89 3.65 5.90
N PRO A 309 -16.97 3.63 4.56
CA PRO A 309 -17.17 2.39 3.82
C PRO A 309 -16.00 1.40 3.91
N PHE A 310 -14.77 1.88 4.10
CA PHE A 310 -13.56 1.06 4.09
C PHE A 310 -12.68 1.33 5.30
N HIS A 311 -12.41 0.30 6.10
CA HIS A 311 -11.50 0.37 7.24
C HIS A 311 -10.27 -0.49 7.01
N LYS A 312 -9.08 0.08 7.11
CA LYS A 312 -7.83 -0.67 7.07
C LYS A 312 -7.51 -1.20 8.46
N LEU A 313 -7.48 -2.52 8.60
CA LEU A 313 -7.16 -3.21 9.85
C LEU A 313 -5.80 -3.92 9.77
N THR A 314 -5.31 -4.41 10.91
CA THR A 314 -4.14 -5.28 10.99
C THR A 314 -4.43 -6.52 11.82
N TRP A 315 -4.02 -7.67 11.33
CA TRP A 315 -4.08 -8.93 12.08
C TRP A 315 -2.82 -9.20 12.92
N LYS A 316 -1.79 -8.37 12.73
CA LYS A 316 -0.49 -8.53 13.42
C LYS A 316 -0.52 -8.02 14.87
N SER A 317 -1.51 -7.21 15.21
CA SER A 317 -1.74 -6.74 16.57
C SER A 317 -2.61 -7.74 17.35
N LYS A 318 -2.44 -7.76 18.67
CA LYS A 318 -3.27 -8.56 19.55
C LYS A 318 -4.47 -7.73 20.01
N PHE A 319 -5.66 -8.25 19.77
CA PHE A 319 -6.91 -7.67 20.23
C PHE A 319 -7.61 -8.64 21.18
N ALA A 320 -8.26 -8.10 22.20
CA ALA A 320 -9.04 -8.87 23.16
C ALA A 320 -10.51 -8.93 22.71
N THR A 321 -11.16 -10.09 22.87
CA THR A 321 -12.59 -10.23 22.58
C THR A 321 -13.48 -9.60 23.65
N HIS A 322 -12.97 -9.49 24.87
CA HIS A 322 -13.66 -8.87 26.00
C HIS A 322 -12.76 -7.86 26.71
N THR A 323 -13.36 -6.84 27.29
CA THR A 323 -12.70 -5.89 28.20
C THR A 323 -12.31 -6.57 29.51
N LYS A 324 -11.55 -5.90 30.36
CA LYS A 324 -11.20 -6.42 31.70
C LYS A 324 -12.43 -6.68 32.57
N ASP A 325 -13.50 -5.95 32.32
CA ASP A 325 -14.79 -6.07 33.05
C ASP A 325 -15.75 -7.08 32.40
N GLY A 326 -15.25 -7.88 31.44
CA GLY A 326 -16.01 -8.95 30.81
C GLY A 326 -17.00 -8.51 29.73
N LYS A 327 -17.00 -7.24 29.32
CA LYS A 327 -17.86 -6.73 28.25
C LYS A 327 -17.27 -7.01 26.88
N LEU A 328 -18.13 -7.29 25.90
CA LEU A 328 -17.73 -7.54 24.52
C LEU A 328 -17.00 -6.32 23.94
N THR A 329 -15.88 -6.53 23.28
CA THR A 329 -15.18 -5.47 22.54
C THR A 329 -15.67 -5.40 21.11
N ILE A 330 -15.31 -4.31 20.40
CA ILE A 330 -15.57 -4.20 18.95
C ILE A 330 -14.93 -5.37 18.20
N TYR A 331 -13.71 -5.77 18.55
CA TYR A 331 -13.06 -6.96 17.97
C TYR A 331 -13.86 -8.24 18.23
N GLY A 332 -14.32 -8.45 19.47
CA GLY A 332 -15.16 -9.59 19.81
C GLY A 332 -16.46 -9.62 19.01
N TYR A 333 -17.14 -8.49 18.90
CA TYR A 333 -18.35 -8.34 18.08
C TYR A 333 -18.10 -8.71 16.62
N LEU A 334 -17.00 -8.21 16.03
CA LEU A 334 -16.66 -8.53 14.64
C LEU A 334 -16.45 -10.04 14.44
N LEU A 335 -15.85 -10.74 15.38
CA LEU A 335 -15.68 -12.20 15.28
C LEU A 335 -16.99 -12.97 15.45
N GLU A 336 -17.88 -12.54 16.35
CA GLU A 336 -19.18 -13.18 16.57
C GLU A 336 -20.14 -12.95 15.42
N SER A 337 -20.12 -11.76 14.80
CA SER A 337 -20.96 -11.43 13.64
C SER A 337 -20.63 -12.28 12.42
N GLU A 338 -19.46 -12.89 12.40
CA GLU A 338 -19.00 -13.80 11.36
C GLU A 338 -19.48 -15.25 11.54
N SER A 339 -19.77 -15.63 12.78
CA SER A 339 -20.20 -16.99 13.10
C SER A 339 -21.70 -17.20 12.88
N LYS A 340 -22.41 -16.12 12.61
CA LYS A 340 -23.84 -16.08 12.25
C LYS A 340 -24.06 -15.93 10.76
#